data_9b598b8777fdce936cf0bd3ab6d0c481
#
_entry.id   9b598b8777fdce936cf0bd3ab6d0c481
#
_cell.length_a   1.000
_cell.length_b   1.000
_cell.length_c   1.000
_cell.angle_alpha   90.00
_cell.angle_beta   90.00
_cell.angle_gamma   90.00
#
_symmetry.space_group_name_H-M   'P 1'
#
loop_
_entity.id
_entity.type
_entity.pdbx_description
1 polymer ?
#
loop_
_entity_poly.entity_id
_entity_poly.type
_entity_poly.pdbx_seq_one_letter_code
_entity_poly.pdbx_strand_id
1 'polypeptide(L)'
;ESTDAYGINGAYTGDNYGISITYGVVETGVSEEDTFTAFNGYYTPEGAGLPSISVGYEVGEDDSVTGADDELTSFFVGLTWDEVGPGSAGLAMGTKTPTVEGTDEAYMYEAYYSYPLNDGITITPLVYIKEFTETRPHHDDSYDDETGVMVKTSFSF
;
A
#
# COMPACT_ATOMS: atom_id res chain seq x y z
N GLU A 1 -10.54 -4.89 -29.51
CA GLU A 1 -11.26 -3.87 -28.74
C GLU A 1 -10.21 -3.09 -27.97
N SER A 2 -10.26 -1.75 -28.03
CA SER A 2 -9.40 -0.91 -27.20
C SER A 2 -10.13 -0.67 -25.88
N THR A 3 -9.44 -0.90 -24.77
CA THR A 3 -9.89 -0.52 -23.45
C THR A 3 -9.34 0.87 -23.16
N ASP A 4 -10.19 1.79 -22.75
CA ASP A 4 -9.80 3.14 -22.40
C ASP A 4 -9.72 3.29 -20.86
N ALA A 5 -8.82 4.14 -20.39
CA ALA A 5 -8.71 4.47 -18.98
C ALA A 5 -8.55 5.99 -18.83
N TYR A 6 -9.24 6.56 -17.88
CA TYR A 6 -9.13 7.98 -17.57
C TYR A 6 -9.24 8.22 -16.07
N GLY A 7 -8.69 9.33 -15.62
CA GLY A 7 -8.73 9.67 -14.22
C GLY A 7 -8.45 11.14 -13.98
N ILE A 8 -8.78 11.59 -12.79
CA ILE A 8 -8.51 12.91 -12.28
C ILE A 8 -7.90 12.82 -10.89
N ASN A 9 -6.88 13.65 -10.64
CA ASN A 9 -6.26 13.78 -9.32
C ASN A 9 -6.30 15.24 -8.88
N GLY A 10 -6.70 15.46 -7.63
CA GLY A 10 -6.57 16.73 -6.95
C GLY A 10 -5.64 16.56 -5.75
N ALA A 11 -4.65 17.45 -5.60
CA ALA A 11 -3.71 17.40 -4.50
C ALA A 11 -3.51 18.78 -3.87
N TYR A 12 -3.29 18.80 -2.56
CA TYR A 12 -2.89 19.98 -1.81
C TYR A 12 -1.68 19.63 -0.93
N THR A 13 -0.69 20.51 -0.93
CA THR A 13 0.52 20.36 -0.13
C THR A 13 0.71 21.61 0.74
N GLY A 14 0.76 21.42 2.05
CA GLY A 14 1.17 22.41 3.04
C GLY A 14 2.64 22.23 3.43
N ASP A 15 3.09 22.92 4.47
CA ASP A 15 4.49 22.90 4.90
C ASP A 15 4.93 21.51 5.40
N ASN A 16 4.06 20.83 6.16
CA ASN A 16 4.37 19.56 6.81
C ASN A 16 3.29 18.50 6.60
N TYR A 17 2.34 18.70 5.68
CA TYR A 17 1.32 17.73 5.34
C TYR A 17 0.92 17.85 3.87
N GLY A 18 0.37 16.77 3.36
CA GLY A 18 -0.27 16.77 2.04
C GLY A 18 -1.45 15.82 2.03
N ILE A 19 -2.41 16.13 1.18
CA ILE A 19 -3.58 15.30 0.93
C ILE A 19 -3.84 15.23 -0.57
N SER A 20 -4.37 14.11 -1.04
CA SER A 20 -4.82 13.98 -2.42
C SER A 20 -6.04 13.09 -2.51
N ILE A 21 -6.82 13.34 -3.55
CA ILE A 21 -7.93 12.49 -3.97
C ILE A 21 -7.75 12.17 -5.44
N THR A 22 -7.93 10.91 -5.79
CA THR A 22 -7.89 10.43 -7.17
C THR A 22 -9.19 9.70 -7.47
N TYR A 23 -9.76 9.98 -8.63
CA TYR A 23 -10.86 9.19 -9.19
C TYR A 23 -10.42 8.67 -10.55
N GLY A 24 -10.68 7.40 -10.82
CA GLY A 24 -10.32 6.77 -12.08
C GLY A 24 -11.39 5.79 -12.55
N VAL A 25 -11.40 5.57 -13.86
CA VAL A 25 -12.26 4.62 -14.54
C VAL A 25 -11.43 3.84 -15.55
N VAL A 26 -11.63 2.55 -15.60
CA VAL A 26 -10.96 1.65 -16.54
C VAL A 26 -12.04 0.79 -17.23
N GLU A 27 -12.14 0.88 -18.54
CA GLU A 27 -13.00 -0.01 -19.33
C GLU A 27 -12.35 -1.40 -19.39
N THR A 28 -13.05 -2.42 -18.90
CA THR A 28 -12.55 -3.81 -18.84
C THR A 28 -13.17 -4.71 -19.88
N GLY A 29 -14.29 -4.31 -20.45
CA GLY A 29 -15.02 -5.09 -21.47
C GLY A 29 -16.02 -4.28 -22.27
N VAL A 30 -16.93 -4.97 -22.94
CA VAL A 30 -18.03 -4.34 -23.67
C VAL A 30 -19.12 -3.94 -22.68
N SER A 31 -19.17 -2.68 -22.31
CA SER A 31 -20.09 -2.09 -21.32
C SER A 31 -19.78 -2.48 -19.86
N GLU A 32 -18.54 -2.78 -19.54
CA GLU A 32 -18.06 -3.01 -18.19
C GLU A 32 -16.98 -1.96 -17.86
N GLU A 33 -17.15 -1.25 -16.75
CA GLU A 33 -16.25 -0.19 -16.32
C GLU A 33 -15.91 -0.42 -14.83
N ASP A 34 -14.63 -0.56 -14.50
CA ASP A 34 -14.19 -0.54 -13.12
C ASP A 34 -13.93 0.91 -12.70
N THR A 35 -14.41 1.28 -11.53
CA THR A 35 -14.15 2.60 -10.97
C THR A 35 -13.34 2.51 -9.68
N PHE A 36 -12.56 3.54 -9.38
CA PHE A 36 -11.88 3.64 -8.10
C PHE A 36 -11.78 5.07 -7.61
N THR A 37 -11.84 5.23 -6.30
CA THR A 37 -11.60 6.49 -5.61
C THR A 37 -10.55 6.25 -4.53
N ALA A 38 -9.42 6.96 -4.62
CA ALA A 38 -8.32 6.85 -3.68
C ALA A 38 -8.11 8.17 -2.92
N PHE A 39 -7.95 8.06 -1.60
CA PHE A 39 -7.58 9.15 -0.71
C PHE A 39 -6.18 8.87 -0.16
N ASN A 40 -5.30 9.87 -0.25
CA ASN A 40 -3.96 9.76 0.31
C ASN A 40 -3.64 10.98 1.15
N GLY A 41 -2.86 10.77 2.18
CA GLY A 41 -2.40 11.85 3.03
C GLY A 41 -1.06 11.52 3.70
N TYR A 42 -0.31 12.55 4.00
CA TYR A 42 0.87 12.43 4.86
C TYR A 42 0.97 13.61 5.81
N TYR A 43 1.63 13.37 6.93
CA TYR A 43 1.98 14.38 7.90
C TYR A 43 3.39 14.14 8.43
N THR A 44 4.23 15.19 8.38
CA THR A 44 5.58 15.18 8.90
C THR A 44 5.64 16.13 10.11
N PRO A 45 5.56 15.60 11.34
CA PRO A 45 5.57 16.44 12.54
C PRO A 45 6.92 17.15 12.70
N GLU A 46 6.87 18.37 13.22
CA GLU A 46 8.07 19.07 13.64
C GLU A 46 8.57 18.49 14.98
N GLY A 47 9.83 18.10 15.04
CA GLY A 47 10.47 17.60 16.25
C GLY A 47 11.32 16.36 16.00
N ALA A 48 12.47 16.32 16.64
CA ALA A 48 13.39 15.20 16.52
C ALA A 48 12.78 13.90 17.08
N GLY A 49 12.92 12.81 16.33
CA GLY A 49 12.51 11.47 16.75
C GLY A 49 11.02 11.14 16.55
N LEU A 50 10.22 12.06 16.02
CA LEU A 50 8.84 11.76 15.63
C LEU A 50 8.81 11.19 14.20
N PRO A 51 7.97 10.17 13.93
CA PRO A 51 7.83 9.66 12.59
C PRO A 51 6.95 10.55 11.70
N SER A 52 7.26 10.59 10.43
CA SER A 52 6.29 10.97 9.41
C SER A 52 5.25 9.88 9.27
N ILE A 53 4.00 10.25 9.07
CA ILE A 53 2.86 9.34 8.92
C ILE A 53 2.33 9.48 7.50
N SER A 54 2.11 8.37 6.81
CA SER A 54 1.41 8.32 5.53
C SER A 54 0.24 7.36 5.62
N VAL A 55 -0.86 7.74 4.99
CA VAL A 55 -2.08 6.93 4.92
C VAL A 55 -2.63 6.94 3.52
N GLY A 56 -3.22 5.83 3.10
CA GLY A 56 -3.97 5.69 1.88
C GLY A 56 -5.22 4.84 2.13
N TYR A 57 -6.28 5.16 1.43
CA TYR A 57 -7.51 4.39 1.41
C TYR A 57 -8.11 4.45 0.02
N GLU A 58 -8.52 3.31 -0.50
CA GLU A 58 -9.14 3.19 -1.82
C GLU A 58 -10.43 2.41 -1.73
N VAL A 59 -11.42 2.87 -2.47
CA VAL A 59 -12.66 2.16 -2.74
C VAL A 59 -12.78 2.04 -4.25
N GLY A 60 -13.05 0.84 -4.73
CA GLY A 60 -13.30 0.53 -6.14
C GLY A 60 -14.60 -0.23 -6.30
N GLU A 61 -15.12 -0.25 -7.52
CA GLU A 61 -16.24 -1.07 -7.95
C GLU A 61 -15.78 -1.86 -9.18
N ASP A 62 -16.02 -3.18 -9.15
CA ASP A 62 -15.69 -4.11 -10.24
C ASP A 62 -16.99 -4.56 -10.93
N ASP A 63 -17.31 -3.92 -12.04
CA ASP A 63 -18.55 -4.16 -12.81
C ASP A 63 -18.61 -5.59 -13.42
N SER A 64 -17.50 -6.34 -13.43
CA SER A 64 -17.48 -7.73 -13.90
C SER A 64 -18.13 -8.70 -12.90
N VAL A 65 -18.32 -8.27 -11.65
CA VAL A 65 -18.94 -9.04 -10.58
C VAL A 65 -20.43 -8.70 -10.51
N THR A 66 -21.29 -9.60 -10.98
CA THR A 66 -22.75 -9.43 -10.87
C THR A 66 -23.21 -9.85 -9.47
N GLY A 67 -23.54 -8.87 -8.63
CA GLY A 67 -24.06 -9.11 -7.27
C GLY A 67 -23.92 -7.88 -6.38
N ALA A 68 -24.14 -8.06 -5.08
CA ALA A 68 -23.96 -7.02 -4.07
C ALA A 68 -22.51 -6.88 -3.57
N ASP A 69 -21.58 -7.69 -4.10
CA ASP A 69 -20.21 -7.84 -3.61
C ASP A 69 -19.21 -7.32 -4.65
N ASP A 70 -19.52 -6.20 -5.29
CA ASP A 70 -18.70 -5.55 -6.32
C ASP A 70 -17.76 -4.46 -5.75
N GLU A 71 -17.94 -4.08 -4.48
CA GLU A 71 -17.08 -3.12 -3.82
C GLU A 71 -15.74 -3.74 -3.39
N LEU A 72 -14.67 -3.08 -3.78
CA LEU A 72 -13.30 -3.40 -3.41
C LEU A 72 -12.73 -2.31 -2.51
N THR A 73 -12.14 -2.68 -1.39
CA THR A 73 -11.48 -1.73 -0.50
C THR A 73 -10.02 -2.08 -0.24
N SER A 74 -9.19 -1.07 -0.10
CA SER A 74 -7.82 -1.23 0.34
C SER A 74 -7.36 -0.07 1.22
N PHE A 75 -6.41 -0.31 2.11
CA PHE A 75 -5.80 0.74 2.89
C PHE A 75 -4.30 0.52 3.07
N PHE A 76 -3.62 1.59 3.41
CA PHE A 76 -2.20 1.62 3.73
C PHE A 76 -1.96 2.61 4.87
N VAL A 77 -1.08 2.24 5.81
CA VAL A 77 -0.53 3.11 6.85
C VAL A 77 0.97 2.91 6.92
N GLY A 78 1.73 3.99 6.84
CA GLY A 78 3.19 3.99 6.95
C GLY A 78 3.70 4.97 8.00
N LEU A 79 4.75 4.58 8.69
CA LEU A 79 5.52 5.40 9.62
C LEU A 79 6.98 5.41 9.17
N THR A 80 7.59 6.59 9.07
CA THR A 80 8.98 6.74 8.68
C THR A 80 9.71 7.67 9.65
N TRP A 81 10.82 7.21 10.21
CA TRP A 81 11.76 7.98 11.01
C TRP A 81 12.99 8.29 10.17
N ASP A 82 13.25 9.55 9.89
CA ASP A 82 14.38 9.98 9.07
C ASP A 82 15.72 9.85 9.81
N GLU A 83 15.70 9.92 11.13
CA GLU A 83 16.88 9.86 11.98
C GLU A 83 16.75 8.76 13.05
N VAL A 84 17.28 7.57 12.75
CA VAL A 84 17.42 6.46 13.70
C VAL A 84 18.89 6.06 13.74
N GLY A 85 19.66 6.70 14.64
CA GLY A 85 21.11 6.58 14.63
C GLY A 85 21.70 7.14 13.33
N PRO A 86 22.52 6.38 12.58
CA PRO A 86 23.11 6.84 11.32
C PRO A 86 22.18 6.68 10.11
N GLY A 87 21.00 6.13 10.27
CA GLY A 87 20.09 5.79 9.17
C GLY A 87 18.65 6.21 9.42
N SER A 88 17.76 5.66 8.63
CA SER A 88 16.31 5.83 8.74
C SER A 88 15.60 4.49 8.91
N ALA A 89 14.41 4.50 9.49
CA ALA A 89 13.61 3.31 9.69
C ALA A 89 12.17 3.54 9.23
N GLY A 90 11.48 2.47 8.86
CA GLY A 90 10.09 2.53 8.52
C GLY A 90 9.33 1.28 8.93
N LEU A 91 8.05 1.50 9.23
CA LEU A 91 7.05 0.48 9.46
C LEU A 91 5.87 0.75 8.54
N ALA A 92 5.30 -0.29 7.97
CA ALA A 92 4.10 -0.16 7.15
C ALA A 92 3.15 -1.33 7.38
N MET A 93 1.86 -1.07 7.22
CA MET A 93 0.84 -2.10 7.13
C MET A 93 -0.24 -1.67 6.13
N GLY A 94 -0.89 -2.65 5.55
CA GLY A 94 -2.01 -2.40 4.64
C GLY A 94 -2.64 -3.70 4.18
N THR A 95 -3.70 -3.60 3.40
CA THR A 95 -4.30 -4.75 2.73
C THR A 95 -3.33 -5.30 1.69
N LYS A 96 -3.21 -6.61 1.65
CA LYS A 96 -2.35 -7.32 0.68
C LYS A 96 -2.86 -7.17 -0.76
N THR A 97 -4.17 -7.20 -0.91
CA THR A 97 -4.90 -6.98 -2.17
C THR A 97 -6.18 -6.23 -1.83
N PRO A 98 -6.78 -5.50 -2.79
CA PRO A 98 -8.12 -4.98 -2.57
C PRO A 98 -9.06 -6.10 -2.12
N THR A 99 -9.86 -5.82 -1.10
CA THR A 99 -10.73 -6.81 -0.46
C THR A 99 -12.15 -6.60 -0.93
N VAL A 100 -12.78 -7.66 -1.42
CA VAL A 100 -14.19 -7.68 -1.83
C VAL A 100 -15.07 -7.60 -0.59
N GLU A 101 -16.15 -6.82 -0.65
CA GLU A 101 -17.12 -6.71 0.45
C GLU A 101 -17.60 -8.09 0.92
N GLY A 102 -17.64 -8.28 2.23
CA GLY A 102 -18.09 -9.54 2.85
C GLY A 102 -17.06 -10.69 2.86
N THR A 103 -15.85 -10.46 2.36
CA THR A 103 -14.74 -11.42 2.45
C THR A 103 -13.77 -11.07 3.57
N ASP A 104 -12.97 -12.04 4.02
CA ASP A 104 -11.93 -11.82 5.03
C ASP A 104 -10.76 -11.01 4.44
N GLU A 105 -10.36 -9.96 5.12
CA GLU A 105 -9.21 -9.14 4.73
C GLU A 105 -7.89 -9.86 5.05
N ALA A 106 -6.93 -9.79 4.10
CA ALA A 106 -5.54 -10.20 4.32
C ALA A 106 -4.64 -8.98 4.41
N TYR A 107 -3.81 -8.95 5.45
CA TYR A 107 -2.90 -7.84 5.68
C TYR A 107 -1.46 -8.17 5.29
N MET A 108 -0.71 -7.12 5.03
CA MET A 108 0.73 -7.18 4.87
C MET A 108 1.39 -6.16 5.81
N TYR A 109 2.47 -6.61 6.44
CA TYR A 109 3.28 -5.80 7.35
C TYR A 109 4.71 -5.75 6.84
N GLU A 110 5.34 -4.61 6.98
CA GLU A 110 6.73 -4.40 6.57
C GLU A 110 7.47 -3.57 7.60
N ALA A 111 8.73 -3.94 7.85
CA ALA A 111 9.66 -3.15 8.63
C ALA A 111 11.01 -3.10 7.94
N TYR A 112 11.62 -1.91 7.86
CA TYR A 112 12.94 -1.75 7.27
C TYR A 112 13.81 -0.80 8.08
N TYR A 113 15.12 -0.96 7.88
CA TYR A 113 16.12 0.00 8.33
C TYR A 113 17.07 0.33 7.19
N SER A 114 17.19 1.59 6.84
CA SER A 114 18.06 2.06 5.75
C SER A 114 19.35 2.63 6.34
N TYR A 115 20.45 1.95 6.08
CA TYR A 115 21.77 2.29 6.60
C TYR A 115 22.69 2.84 5.48
N PRO A 116 23.11 4.12 5.55
CA PRO A 116 24.11 4.65 4.64
C PRO A 116 25.49 4.09 5.03
N LEU A 117 26.03 3.21 4.20
CA LEU A 117 27.37 2.65 4.42
C LEU A 117 28.45 3.70 4.13
N ASN A 118 28.21 4.52 3.11
CA ASN A 118 29.01 5.69 2.72
C ASN A 118 28.16 6.58 1.80
N ASP A 119 28.73 7.69 1.29
CA ASP A 119 28.03 8.69 0.47
C ASP A 119 27.41 8.11 -0.83
N GLY A 120 27.91 6.98 -1.30
CA GLY A 120 27.44 6.35 -2.54
C GLY A 120 26.73 5.00 -2.34
N ILE A 121 26.68 4.45 -1.13
CA ILE A 121 26.14 3.11 -0.90
C ILE A 121 25.20 3.12 0.32
N THR A 122 23.96 2.67 0.10
CA THR A 122 22.99 2.45 1.16
C THR A 122 22.51 1.00 1.15
N ILE A 123 22.47 0.37 2.32
CA ILE A 123 21.97 -0.99 2.54
C ILE A 123 20.68 -0.92 3.35
N THR A 124 19.63 -1.55 2.85
CA THR A 124 18.31 -1.56 3.49
C THR A 124 17.82 -3.00 3.67
N PRO A 125 18.11 -3.63 4.83
CA PRO A 125 17.42 -4.83 5.24
C PRO A 125 15.94 -4.52 5.50
N LEU A 126 15.08 -5.46 5.12
CA LEU A 126 13.63 -5.37 5.24
C LEU A 126 13.09 -6.75 5.61
N VAL A 127 12.12 -6.79 6.49
CA VAL A 127 11.31 -7.96 6.83
C VAL A 127 9.87 -7.67 6.52
N TYR A 128 9.15 -8.65 5.98
CA TYR A 128 7.71 -8.55 5.74
C TYR A 128 6.97 -9.79 6.20
N ILE A 129 5.71 -9.62 6.52
CA ILE A 129 4.75 -10.68 6.81
C ILE A 129 3.55 -10.44 5.90
N LYS A 130 3.08 -11.49 5.22
CA LYS A 130 1.85 -11.49 4.43
C LYS A 130 0.90 -12.52 5.01
N GLU A 131 -0.27 -12.07 5.39
CA GLU A 131 -1.35 -12.96 5.82
C GLU A 131 -1.96 -13.67 4.61
N PHE A 132 -2.41 -14.89 4.83
CA PHE A 132 -3.22 -15.63 3.89
C PHE A 132 -4.61 -15.84 4.49
N THR A 133 -5.62 -15.34 3.77
CA THR A 133 -7.00 -15.71 4.06
C THR A 133 -7.36 -16.90 3.18
N GLU A 134 -7.83 -17.99 3.77
CA GLU A 134 -8.29 -19.14 3.02
C GLU A 134 -9.79 -19.31 3.10
N THR A 135 -10.38 -19.36 1.92
CA THR A 135 -11.67 -19.99 1.70
C THR A 135 -11.53 -21.04 0.60
N ARG A 136 -10.91 -22.19 0.91
CA ARG A 136 -11.01 -23.36 0.04
C ARG A 136 -11.73 -24.49 0.78
N PRO A 137 -12.88 -24.98 0.28
CA PRO A 137 -13.72 -25.93 1.00
C PRO A 137 -13.17 -27.34 1.12
N HIS A 138 -11.98 -27.70 0.66
CA HIS A 138 -11.54 -29.08 0.55
C HIS A 138 -10.03 -29.37 0.72
N HIS A 139 -9.25 -28.55 1.42
CA HIS A 139 -7.89 -28.99 1.78
C HIS A 139 -7.58 -28.63 3.24
N ASP A 140 -7.16 -29.65 3.99
CA ASP A 140 -6.79 -29.63 5.42
C ASP A 140 -5.36 -29.03 5.65
N ASP A 141 -4.88 -28.26 4.68
CA ASP A 141 -3.60 -27.53 4.78
C ASP A 141 -3.92 -26.08 5.13
N SER A 142 -3.76 -25.73 6.41
CA SER A 142 -3.70 -24.34 6.84
C SER A 142 -2.51 -23.66 6.15
N TYR A 143 -2.78 -22.67 5.27
CA TYR A 143 -1.70 -21.86 4.76
C TYR A 143 -1.22 -20.95 5.90
N ASP A 144 0.01 -21.14 6.29
CA ASP A 144 0.68 -20.28 7.25
C ASP A 144 1.03 -18.94 6.59
N ASP A 145 1.06 -17.88 7.39
CA ASP A 145 1.52 -16.57 6.96
C ASP A 145 2.92 -16.63 6.35
N GLU A 146 3.13 -15.93 5.25
CA GLU A 146 4.44 -15.86 4.60
C GLU A 146 5.30 -14.80 5.28
N THR A 147 6.40 -15.19 5.89
CA THR A 147 7.43 -14.28 6.38
C THR A 147 8.63 -14.29 5.44
N GLY A 148 9.03 -13.11 4.99
CA GLY A 148 10.18 -12.95 4.11
C GLY A 148 11.16 -11.89 4.59
N VAL A 149 12.40 -12.01 4.12
CA VAL A 149 13.48 -11.05 4.36
C VAL A 149 14.08 -10.64 3.01
N MET A 150 14.30 -9.35 2.85
CA MET A 150 14.96 -8.78 1.68
C MET A 150 16.10 -7.87 2.11
N VAL A 151 17.15 -7.79 1.30
CA VAL A 151 18.19 -6.78 1.45
C VAL A 151 18.31 -6.02 0.13
N LYS A 152 18.00 -4.74 0.16
CA LYS A 152 18.20 -3.84 -0.97
C LYS A 152 19.53 -3.11 -0.80
N THR A 153 20.33 -3.05 -1.87
CA THR A 153 21.53 -2.20 -1.93
C THR A 153 21.34 -1.16 -3.02
N SER A 154 21.51 0.09 -2.66
CA SER A 154 21.42 1.24 -3.59
C SER A 154 22.81 1.84 -3.79
N PHE A 155 23.15 2.16 -5.03
CA PHE A 155 24.39 2.84 -5.41
C PHE A 155 24.06 4.18 -6.04
N SER A 156 24.79 5.23 -5.62
CA SER A 156 24.68 6.61 -6.15
C SER A 156 26.09 7.06 -6.58
N PHE A 157 26.23 7.57 -7.81
CA PHE A 157 27.49 8.08 -8.38
C PHE A 157 27.25 9.26 -9.33
#